data_1362388a4c90cb2bd69d37dd5294318c
#
_entry.id   1362388a4c90cb2bd69d37dd5294318c
#
_cell.length_a   1.000
_cell.length_b   1.000
_cell.length_c   1.000
_cell.angle_alpha   90.00
_cell.angle_beta   90.00
_cell.angle_gamma   90.00
#
_symmetry.space_group_name_H-M   'P 1'
#
loop_
_entity.id
_entity.type
_entity.pdbx_description
1 polymer ?
#
loop_
_entity_poly.entity_id
_entity_poly.type
_entity_poly.pdbx_seq_one_letter_code
_entity_poly.pdbx_strand_id
1 'polypeptide(L)'
;MATGCPPDALRASGDALPLPHDACYWVWPGRLLAGEYPERHLGALLDAGIDSFVDLTCDEPARSPYARALPASARWHGRAITDFSVPTPALMRGIVETMDAELKRGAHVYLHCHAGVGRTGTALGCWLVEQGLSGPDALALIARKRENLARLPLMPHSPETVAQRGFVLRWVPREVGA
;
A
#
# COMPACT_ATOMS: atom_id res chain seq x y z
N MET A 1 -19.89 3.57 -5.20
CA MET A 1 -19.26 4.89 -5.13
C MET A 1 -17.77 4.66 -4.90
N ALA A 2 -16.91 5.21 -5.77
CA ALA A 2 -15.48 5.21 -5.55
C ALA A 2 -15.16 5.77 -4.15
N THR A 3 -14.07 5.37 -3.55
CA THR A 3 -13.66 5.70 -2.16
C THR A 3 -13.50 7.19 -1.88
N GLY A 4 -13.81 8.06 -2.82
CA GLY A 4 -13.78 9.51 -2.61
C GLY A 4 -12.38 10.06 -2.28
N CYS A 5 -11.32 9.32 -2.64
CA CYS A 5 -9.99 9.92 -2.61
C CYS A 5 -9.93 10.97 -3.72
N PRO A 6 -9.92 12.27 -3.39
CA PRO A 6 -9.86 13.27 -4.44
C PRO A 6 -8.54 13.09 -5.19
N PRO A 7 -8.55 13.09 -6.54
CA PRO A 7 -7.32 12.98 -7.35
C PRO A 7 -6.23 13.97 -6.93
N ASP A 8 -6.64 15.14 -6.45
CA ASP A 8 -5.74 16.18 -5.95
C ASP A 8 -5.02 15.78 -4.65
N ALA A 9 -5.66 15.02 -3.76
CA ALA A 9 -5.03 14.53 -2.53
C ALA A 9 -3.94 13.48 -2.82
N LEU A 10 -4.08 12.69 -3.89
CA LEU A 10 -3.04 11.76 -4.34
C LEU A 10 -1.85 12.50 -4.98
N ARG A 11 -2.10 13.64 -5.61
CA ARG A 11 -1.08 14.47 -6.26
C ARG A 11 -0.36 15.40 -5.28
N ALA A 12 -0.93 15.65 -4.10
CA ALA A 12 -0.30 16.46 -3.08
C ALA A 12 1.05 15.85 -2.67
N SER A 13 2.07 16.68 -2.57
CA SER A 13 3.36 16.26 -2.01
C SER A 13 3.13 15.84 -0.56
N GLY A 14 3.53 14.62 -0.21
CA GLY A 14 3.44 14.11 1.16
C GLY A 14 4.42 14.79 2.13
N ASP A 15 5.16 15.78 1.66
CA ASP A 15 6.25 16.45 2.36
C ASP A 15 5.80 17.26 3.60
N ALA A 16 4.49 17.45 3.79
CA ALA A 16 3.94 18.20 4.91
C ALA A 16 3.75 17.36 6.19
N LEU A 17 3.77 16.03 6.11
CA LEU A 17 3.59 15.15 7.26
C LEU A 17 4.87 14.36 7.56
N PRO A 18 5.30 14.31 8.84
CA PRO A 18 6.46 13.51 9.21
C PRO A 18 6.24 12.04 8.85
N LEU A 19 7.31 11.38 8.42
CA LEU A 19 7.31 9.94 8.19
C LEU A 19 7.60 9.22 9.51
N PRO A 20 6.87 8.15 9.84
CA PRO A 20 7.15 7.34 11.03
C PRO A 20 8.54 6.68 11.00
N HIS A 21 9.06 6.38 9.80
CA HIS A 21 10.40 5.85 9.58
C HIS A 21 10.88 6.13 8.13
N ASP A 22 12.15 5.90 7.87
CA ASP A 22 12.84 6.22 6.62
C ASP A 22 12.56 5.26 5.45
N ALA A 23 11.87 4.16 5.70
CA ALA A 23 11.51 3.16 4.68
C ALA A 23 9.99 3.12 4.40
N CYS A 24 9.31 4.24 4.56
CA CYS A 24 7.89 4.41 4.22
C CYS A 24 7.64 5.73 3.52
N TYR A 25 6.48 5.86 2.89
CA TYR A 25 6.07 7.06 2.18
C TYR A 25 4.56 7.23 2.17
N TRP A 26 4.09 8.48 2.30
CA TRP A 26 2.67 8.79 2.19
C TRP A 26 2.20 8.70 0.74
N VAL A 27 1.26 7.83 0.49
CA VAL A 27 0.51 7.77 -0.78
C VAL A 27 -0.62 8.78 -0.76
N TRP A 28 -1.41 8.75 0.28
CA TRP A 28 -2.42 9.73 0.63
C TRP A 28 -2.11 10.26 2.03
N PRO A 29 -1.62 11.52 2.12
CA PRO A 29 -1.16 12.07 3.39
C PRO A 29 -2.17 11.90 4.53
N GLY A 30 -1.72 11.35 5.64
CA GLY A 30 -2.54 11.09 6.82
C GLY A 30 -3.57 9.97 6.68
N ARG A 31 -3.64 9.26 5.54
CA ARG A 31 -4.64 8.22 5.31
C ARG A 31 -4.09 6.89 4.81
N LEU A 32 -3.17 6.92 3.87
CA LEU A 32 -2.54 5.72 3.31
C LEU A 32 -1.03 5.88 3.27
N LEU A 33 -0.36 5.10 4.06
CA LEU A 33 1.10 4.97 4.13
C LEU A 33 1.52 3.64 3.54
N ALA A 34 2.59 3.60 2.78
CA ALA A 34 3.17 2.36 2.24
C ALA A 34 4.64 2.24 2.66
N GLY A 35 5.09 1.01 2.92
CA GLY A 35 6.48 0.81 3.36
C GLY A 35 6.89 -0.63 3.56
N GLU A 36 8.01 -0.80 4.29
CA GLU A 36 8.57 -2.11 4.62
C GLU A 36 7.83 -2.80 5.79
N TYR A 37 8.21 -4.04 6.07
CA TYR A 37 7.67 -4.83 7.17
C TYR A 37 7.82 -4.10 8.52
N PRO A 38 6.73 -3.94 9.29
CA PRO A 38 6.65 -2.95 10.36
C PRO A 38 7.31 -3.34 11.70
N GLU A 39 7.86 -4.55 11.86
CA GLU A 39 8.28 -5.08 13.15
C GLU A 39 9.16 -4.12 13.98
N ARG A 40 10.15 -3.49 13.32
CA ARG A 40 11.06 -2.54 13.97
C ARG A 40 10.46 -1.15 14.18
N HIS A 41 9.38 -0.85 13.48
CA HIS A 41 8.79 0.50 13.40
C HIS A 41 7.37 0.55 13.94
N LEU A 42 6.89 -0.56 14.53
CA LEU A 42 5.49 -0.69 14.95
C LEU A 42 5.08 0.42 15.91
N GLY A 43 5.90 0.74 16.91
CA GLY A 43 5.63 1.85 17.84
C GLY A 43 5.46 3.17 17.12
N ALA A 44 6.41 3.53 16.24
CA ALA A 44 6.34 4.79 15.49
C ALA A 44 5.13 4.87 14.54
N LEU A 45 4.72 3.73 13.94
CA LEU A 45 3.52 3.67 13.12
C LEU A 45 2.25 3.88 13.95
N LEU A 46 2.15 3.26 15.12
CA LEU A 46 1.03 3.45 16.05
C LEU A 46 0.97 4.88 16.58
N ASP A 47 2.12 5.47 16.92
CA ASP A 47 2.24 6.87 17.37
C ASP A 47 1.84 7.86 16.28
N ALA A 48 2.06 7.51 15.01
CA ALA A 48 1.60 8.27 13.84
C ALA A 48 0.09 8.07 13.55
N GLY A 49 -0.61 7.30 14.37
CA GLY A 49 -2.05 7.07 14.26
C GLY A 49 -2.45 5.96 13.28
N ILE A 50 -1.50 5.15 12.79
CA ILE A 50 -1.85 3.99 11.95
C ILE A 50 -2.65 2.98 12.78
N ASP A 51 -3.84 2.63 12.31
CA ASP A 51 -4.78 1.74 12.98
C ASP A 51 -5.27 0.57 12.11
N SER A 52 -4.78 0.47 10.88
CA SER A 52 -5.10 -0.63 9.96
C SER A 52 -3.87 -1.05 9.16
N PHE A 53 -3.56 -2.34 9.18
CA PHE A 53 -2.37 -2.92 8.56
C PHE A 53 -2.79 -3.94 7.50
N VAL A 54 -2.39 -3.70 6.24
CA VAL A 54 -2.59 -4.65 5.13
C VAL A 54 -1.26 -5.33 4.84
N ASP A 55 -1.16 -6.58 5.27
CA ASP A 55 0.05 -7.40 5.22
C ASP A 55 0.05 -8.31 3.99
N LEU A 56 0.94 -8.03 3.06
CA LEU A 56 1.09 -8.81 1.83
C LEU A 56 2.08 -9.99 1.97
N THR A 57 2.55 -10.27 3.18
CA THR A 57 3.52 -11.34 3.43
C THR A 57 2.91 -12.59 4.04
N CYS A 58 1.78 -12.48 4.74
CA CYS A 58 1.20 -13.53 5.54
C CYS A 58 -0.34 -13.46 5.53
N ASP A 59 -1.00 -14.63 5.62
CA ASP A 59 -2.47 -14.74 5.74
C ASP A 59 -2.92 -15.08 7.17
N GLU A 60 -1.98 -15.47 8.03
CA GLU A 60 -2.26 -15.93 9.39
C GLU A 60 -1.60 -15.01 10.43
N PRO A 61 -2.37 -14.32 11.30
CA PRO A 61 -1.78 -13.43 12.30
C PRO A 61 -0.87 -14.16 13.28
N ALA A 62 -1.11 -15.46 13.55
CA ALA A 62 -0.24 -16.26 14.40
C ALA A 62 1.19 -16.43 13.84
N ARG A 63 1.38 -16.27 12.53
CA ARG A 63 2.66 -16.35 11.84
C ARG A 63 3.33 -15.01 11.63
N SER A 64 2.64 -13.89 11.94
CA SER A 64 3.16 -12.52 11.83
C SER A 64 3.49 -11.98 13.24
N PRO A 65 4.78 -11.85 13.60
CA PRO A 65 5.17 -11.42 14.94
C PRO A 65 4.55 -10.07 15.35
N TYR A 66 4.56 -9.09 14.47
CA TYR A 66 4.00 -7.77 14.77
C TYR A 66 2.47 -7.79 14.89
N ALA A 67 1.77 -8.64 14.11
CA ALA A 67 0.32 -8.74 14.17
C ALA A 67 -0.18 -9.18 15.56
N ARG A 68 0.59 -10.03 16.23
CA ARG A 68 0.31 -10.46 17.62
C ARG A 68 0.59 -9.37 18.65
N ALA A 69 1.40 -8.39 18.30
CA ALA A 69 1.75 -7.27 19.17
C ALA A 69 0.83 -6.05 18.96
N LEU A 70 -0.10 -6.09 18.00
CA LEU A 70 -1.02 -5.00 17.76
C LEU A 70 -1.98 -4.80 18.94
N PRO A 71 -2.28 -3.54 19.31
CA PRO A 71 -3.33 -3.25 20.28
C PRO A 71 -4.72 -3.59 19.73
N ALA A 72 -5.69 -3.83 20.60
CA ALA A 72 -7.07 -4.16 20.22
C ALA A 72 -7.76 -3.09 19.36
N SER A 73 -7.26 -1.86 19.38
CA SER A 73 -7.73 -0.75 18.54
C SER A 73 -7.27 -0.83 17.12
N ALA A 74 -6.21 -1.59 16.81
CA ALA A 74 -5.67 -1.76 15.46
C ALA A 74 -6.20 -3.02 14.80
N ARG A 75 -6.34 -2.98 13.48
CA ARG A 75 -6.78 -4.10 12.64
C ARG A 75 -5.64 -4.63 11.79
N TRP A 76 -5.61 -5.93 11.61
CA TRP A 76 -4.68 -6.61 10.72
C TRP A 76 -5.43 -7.39 9.64
N HIS A 77 -4.97 -7.27 8.40
CA HIS A 77 -5.54 -7.91 7.22
C HIS A 77 -4.43 -8.64 6.46
N GLY A 78 -4.35 -9.96 6.65
CA GLY A 78 -3.43 -10.81 5.89
C GLY A 78 -3.93 -11.03 4.47
N ARG A 79 -3.04 -10.82 3.50
CA ARG A 79 -3.30 -10.96 2.06
C ARG A 79 -2.03 -11.42 1.36
N ALA A 80 -1.55 -12.63 1.69
CA ALA A 80 -0.26 -13.11 1.22
C ALA A 80 -0.15 -13.16 -0.30
N ILE A 81 0.91 -12.55 -0.81
CA ILE A 81 1.38 -12.70 -2.19
C ILE A 81 2.76 -13.34 -2.12
N THR A 82 3.00 -14.37 -2.94
CA THR A 82 4.33 -14.98 -3.04
C THR A 82 5.37 -13.94 -3.47
N ASP A 83 6.53 -13.96 -2.82
CA ASP A 83 7.56 -12.97 -3.10
C ASP A 83 8.02 -12.99 -4.57
N PHE A 84 8.36 -11.82 -5.12
CA PHE A 84 8.70 -11.59 -6.53
C PHE A 84 7.62 -11.98 -7.55
N SER A 85 6.46 -12.50 -7.12
CA SER A 85 5.37 -12.90 -8.00
C SER A 85 4.29 -11.84 -8.15
N VAL A 86 3.31 -12.14 -8.99
CA VAL A 86 2.04 -11.42 -9.09
C VAL A 86 0.91 -12.24 -8.47
N PRO A 87 -0.07 -11.62 -7.82
CA PRO A 87 -1.24 -12.32 -7.31
C PRO A 87 -2.18 -12.72 -8.45
N THR A 88 -3.15 -13.59 -8.14
CA THR A 88 -4.30 -13.75 -9.02
C THR A 88 -5.12 -12.45 -9.07
N PRO A 89 -5.85 -12.18 -10.16
CA PRO A 89 -6.76 -11.03 -10.21
C PRO A 89 -7.79 -11.01 -9.08
N ALA A 90 -8.30 -12.18 -8.68
CA ALA A 90 -9.25 -12.31 -7.58
C ALA A 90 -8.63 -11.91 -6.23
N LEU A 91 -7.40 -12.36 -5.94
CA LEU A 91 -6.69 -11.96 -4.73
C LEU A 91 -6.42 -10.46 -4.72
N MET A 92 -5.98 -9.87 -5.85
CA MET A 92 -5.74 -8.44 -5.94
C MET A 92 -7.03 -7.64 -5.72
N ARG A 93 -8.16 -8.07 -6.26
CA ARG A 93 -9.45 -7.43 -5.98
C ARG A 93 -9.79 -7.43 -4.49
N GLY A 94 -9.60 -8.55 -3.80
CA GLY A 94 -9.80 -8.64 -2.35
C GLY A 94 -8.84 -7.71 -1.55
N ILE A 95 -7.60 -7.54 -2.02
CA ILE A 95 -6.64 -6.58 -1.42
C ILE A 95 -7.17 -5.14 -1.58
N VAL A 96 -7.53 -4.76 -2.79
CA VAL A 96 -8.06 -3.41 -3.08
C VAL A 96 -9.35 -3.14 -2.31
N GLU A 97 -10.26 -4.10 -2.24
CA GLU A 97 -11.50 -4.01 -1.46
C GLU A 97 -11.23 -3.82 0.03
N THR A 98 -10.24 -4.52 0.57
CA THR A 98 -9.82 -4.35 1.96
C THR A 98 -9.31 -2.93 2.20
N MET A 99 -8.41 -2.42 1.34
CA MET A 99 -7.91 -1.05 1.44
C MET A 99 -9.03 -0.02 1.36
N ASP A 100 -9.94 -0.19 0.40
CA ASP A 100 -11.09 0.70 0.22
C ASP A 100 -12.03 0.70 1.44
N ALA A 101 -12.32 -0.47 2.00
CA ALA A 101 -13.20 -0.60 3.16
C ALA A 101 -12.58 0.10 4.38
N GLU A 102 -11.29 -0.10 4.63
CA GLU A 102 -10.58 0.53 5.74
C GLU A 102 -10.51 2.06 5.58
N LEU A 103 -10.16 2.54 4.39
CA LEU A 103 -10.13 3.97 4.10
C LEU A 103 -11.53 4.61 4.22
N LYS A 104 -12.60 3.93 3.78
CA LYS A 104 -13.99 4.40 3.92
C LYS A 104 -14.45 4.51 5.37
N ARG A 105 -14.05 3.58 6.24
CA ARG A 105 -14.39 3.67 7.68
C ARG A 105 -13.60 4.76 8.42
N GLY A 106 -12.68 5.45 7.75
CA GLY A 106 -11.88 6.50 8.34
C GLY A 106 -10.52 6.05 8.85
N ALA A 107 -10.11 4.80 8.63
CA ALA A 107 -8.83 4.27 9.08
C ALA A 107 -7.62 4.97 8.45
N HIS A 108 -6.51 4.93 9.20
CA HIS A 108 -5.18 5.26 8.71
C HIS A 108 -4.46 3.95 8.37
N VAL A 109 -4.32 3.69 7.07
CA VAL A 109 -3.90 2.38 6.54
C VAL A 109 -2.39 2.34 6.32
N TYR A 110 -1.74 1.27 6.75
CA TYR A 110 -0.38 0.91 6.40
C TYR A 110 -0.37 -0.32 5.48
N LEU A 111 0.04 -0.13 4.23
CA LEU A 111 0.21 -1.20 3.24
C LEU A 111 1.67 -1.62 3.17
N HIS A 112 1.97 -2.89 3.39
CA HIS A 112 3.36 -3.35 3.37
C HIS A 112 3.54 -4.76 2.82
N CYS A 113 4.76 -5.04 2.39
CA CYS A 113 5.29 -6.39 2.22
C CYS A 113 6.58 -6.53 3.06
N HIS A 114 7.62 -7.19 2.55
CA HIS A 114 8.89 -7.28 3.27
C HIS A 114 9.72 -6.00 3.11
N ALA A 115 10.06 -5.65 1.87
CA ALA A 115 10.86 -4.45 1.57
C ALA A 115 10.04 -3.20 1.20
N GLY A 116 8.71 -3.30 1.10
CA GLY A 116 7.85 -2.19 0.69
C GLY A 116 7.95 -1.82 -0.80
N VAL A 117 8.42 -2.73 -1.66
CA VAL A 117 8.76 -2.41 -3.06
C VAL A 117 7.92 -3.19 -4.07
N GLY A 118 8.11 -4.51 -4.17
CA GLY A 118 7.51 -5.33 -5.24
C GLY A 118 6.00 -5.53 -5.05
N ARG A 119 5.60 -6.33 -4.07
CA ARG A 119 4.20 -6.66 -3.75
C ARG A 119 3.42 -5.42 -3.34
N THR A 120 4.00 -4.57 -2.51
CA THR A 120 3.44 -3.28 -2.08
C THR A 120 3.17 -2.37 -3.27
N GLY A 121 4.14 -2.18 -4.15
CA GLY A 121 3.96 -1.38 -5.37
C GLY A 121 2.91 -1.95 -6.31
N THR A 122 2.79 -3.28 -6.41
CA THR A 122 1.77 -3.93 -7.24
C THR A 122 0.36 -3.67 -6.71
N ALA A 123 0.15 -3.88 -5.41
CA ALA A 123 -1.15 -3.64 -4.77
C ALA A 123 -1.54 -2.16 -4.83
N LEU A 124 -0.58 -1.28 -4.53
CA LEU A 124 -0.77 0.16 -4.60
C LEU A 124 -1.09 0.63 -6.02
N GLY A 125 -0.36 0.13 -7.03
CA GLY A 125 -0.61 0.47 -8.44
C GLY A 125 -2.02 0.10 -8.88
N CYS A 126 -2.48 -1.12 -8.56
CA CYS A 126 -3.84 -1.55 -8.85
C CYS A 126 -4.89 -0.70 -8.10
N TRP A 127 -4.64 -0.37 -6.84
CA TRP A 127 -5.52 0.52 -6.08
C TRP A 127 -5.61 1.91 -6.70
N LEU A 128 -4.50 2.49 -7.13
CA LEU A 128 -4.48 3.80 -7.81
C LEU A 128 -5.26 3.77 -9.13
N VAL A 129 -5.21 2.66 -9.87
CA VAL A 129 -6.01 2.48 -11.10
C VAL A 129 -7.51 2.42 -10.75
N GLU A 130 -7.90 1.78 -9.65
CA GLU A 130 -9.30 1.81 -9.16
C GLU A 130 -9.75 3.23 -8.73
N GLN A 131 -8.80 4.10 -8.34
CA GLN A 131 -9.09 5.52 -8.07
C GLN A 131 -9.12 6.38 -9.36
N GLY A 132 -9.02 5.79 -10.54
CA GLY A 132 -9.18 6.46 -11.83
C GLY A 132 -7.90 6.90 -12.52
N LEU A 133 -6.72 6.50 -12.04
CA LEU A 133 -5.46 6.73 -12.75
C LEU A 133 -5.29 5.70 -13.88
N SER A 134 -4.59 6.09 -14.95
CA SER A 134 -4.08 5.08 -15.88
C SER A 134 -2.96 4.25 -15.24
N GLY A 135 -2.72 3.03 -15.73
CA GLY A 135 -1.61 2.22 -15.23
C GLY A 135 -0.25 2.93 -15.28
N PRO A 136 0.13 3.59 -16.39
CA PRO A 136 1.34 4.41 -16.47
C PRO A 136 1.38 5.54 -15.43
N ASP A 137 0.27 6.27 -15.23
CA ASP A 137 0.20 7.36 -14.24
C ASP A 137 0.32 6.84 -12.81
N ALA A 138 -0.28 5.69 -12.51
CA ALA A 138 -0.16 5.03 -11.21
C ALA A 138 1.32 4.67 -10.91
N LEU A 139 2.03 4.08 -11.88
CA LEU A 139 3.45 3.76 -11.73
C LEU A 139 4.32 5.02 -11.58
N ALA A 140 4.04 6.06 -12.36
CA ALA A 140 4.74 7.35 -12.25
C ALA A 140 4.50 8.01 -10.90
N LEU A 141 3.28 7.95 -10.37
CA LEU A 141 2.97 8.47 -9.03
C LEU A 141 3.74 7.72 -7.93
N ILE A 142 3.78 6.38 -7.99
CA ILE A 142 4.55 5.57 -7.03
C ILE A 142 6.03 5.95 -7.08
N ALA A 143 6.62 6.07 -8.28
CA ALA A 143 8.01 6.46 -8.43
C ALA A 143 8.29 7.82 -7.76
N ARG A 144 7.47 8.84 -8.04
CA ARG A 144 7.58 10.19 -7.45
C ARG A 144 7.45 10.17 -5.92
N LYS A 145 6.48 9.41 -5.36
CA LYS A 145 6.29 9.32 -3.90
C LYS A 145 7.48 8.67 -3.18
N ARG A 146 8.30 7.91 -3.91
CA ARG A 146 9.48 7.21 -3.39
C ARG A 146 10.80 7.94 -3.59
N GLU A 147 10.81 9.08 -4.28
CA GLU A 147 12.03 9.81 -4.64
C GLU A 147 12.97 10.11 -3.45
N ASN A 148 12.41 10.35 -2.28
CA ASN A 148 13.16 10.69 -1.07
C ASN A 148 13.52 9.48 -0.18
N LEU A 149 13.23 8.24 -0.62
CA LEU A 149 13.61 7.06 0.16
C LEU A 149 15.11 6.81 0.11
N ALA A 150 15.74 6.65 1.27
CA ALA A 150 17.18 6.37 1.39
C ALA A 150 17.63 5.11 0.63
N ARG A 151 16.74 4.13 0.45
CA ARG A 151 17.00 2.88 -0.28
C ARG A 151 16.77 2.97 -1.79
N LEU A 152 16.36 4.10 -2.31
CA LEU A 152 16.05 4.25 -3.75
C LEU A 152 17.20 3.83 -4.67
N PRO A 153 18.48 4.13 -4.38
CA PRO A 153 19.60 3.69 -5.24
C PRO A 153 19.71 2.16 -5.37
N LEU A 154 19.30 1.41 -4.35
CA LEU A 154 19.36 -0.05 -4.33
C LEU A 154 18.11 -0.70 -4.94
N MET A 155 16.97 -0.01 -4.87
CA MET A 155 15.66 -0.49 -5.32
C MET A 155 14.94 0.63 -6.11
N PRO A 156 15.44 0.98 -7.31
CA PRO A 156 14.98 2.17 -8.04
C PRO A 156 13.54 2.03 -8.57
N HIS A 157 13.07 0.81 -8.76
CA HIS A 157 11.75 0.56 -9.35
C HIS A 157 10.77 -0.04 -8.34
N SER A 158 9.54 0.47 -8.34
CA SER A 158 8.41 -0.14 -7.65
C SER A 158 7.18 -0.04 -8.56
N PRO A 159 6.52 -1.16 -8.85
CA PRO A 159 6.87 -2.55 -8.49
C PRO A 159 8.22 -3.01 -9.03
N GLU A 160 8.81 -4.00 -8.37
CA GLU A 160 10.20 -4.41 -8.57
C GLU A 160 10.40 -5.17 -9.89
N THR A 161 9.54 -6.15 -10.20
CA THR A 161 9.69 -7.02 -11.37
C THR A 161 8.93 -6.50 -12.59
N VAL A 162 9.37 -6.92 -13.79
CA VAL A 162 8.65 -6.64 -15.04
C VAL A 162 7.23 -7.20 -14.99
N ALA A 163 7.06 -8.42 -14.46
CA ALA A 163 5.76 -9.06 -14.32
C ALA A 163 4.81 -8.25 -13.42
N GLN A 164 5.30 -7.75 -12.30
CA GLN A 164 4.53 -6.91 -11.37
C GLN A 164 4.13 -5.57 -12.01
N ARG A 165 5.03 -4.89 -12.69
CA ARG A 165 4.70 -3.67 -13.45
C ARG A 165 3.68 -3.95 -14.55
N GLY A 166 3.89 -5.04 -15.31
CA GLY A 166 2.95 -5.49 -16.34
C GLY A 166 1.56 -5.82 -15.78
N PHE A 167 1.48 -6.32 -14.56
CA PHE A 167 0.21 -6.59 -13.88
C PHE A 167 -0.56 -5.29 -13.64
N VAL A 168 0.09 -4.25 -13.10
CA VAL A 168 -0.51 -2.92 -12.91
C VAL A 168 -0.96 -2.30 -14.24
N LEU A 169 -0.12 -2.36 -15.28
CA LEU A 169 -0.43 -1.78 -16.59
C LEU A 169 -1.66 -2.42 -17.24
N ARG A 170 -1.94 -3.70 -16.96
CA ARG A 170 -3.10 -4.44 -17.47
C ARG A 170 -4.27 -4.51 -16.52
N TRP A 171 -4.17 -3.88 -15.34
CA TRP A 171 -5.27 -3.89 -14.38
C TRP A 171 -6.48 -3.14 -14.93
N VAL A 172 -7.64 -3.79 -14.89
CA VAL A 172 -8.91 -3.21 -15.31
C VAL A 172 -9.71 -2.86 -14.06
N PRO A 173 -10.08 -1.58 -13.87
CA PRO A 173 -10.91 -1.18 -12.75
C PRO A 173 -12.25 -1.93 -12.73
N ARG A 174 -12.85 -2.03 -11.56
CA ARG A 174 -14.23 -2.49 -11.43
C ARG A 174 -15.16 -1.51 -12.16
N GLU A 175 -16.12 -2.04 -12.90
CA GLU A 175 -17.21 -1.19 -13.40
C GLU A 175 -17.93 -0.58 -12.20
N VAL A 176 -17.97 0.73 -12.14
CA VAL A 176 -18.82 1.43 -11.18
C VAL A 176 -20.25 1.15 -11.65
N GLY A 177 -20.95 0.27 -10.95
CA GLY A 177 -22.33 -0.07 -11.27
C GLY A 177 -23.16 1.21 -11.45
N ALA A 178 -23.87 1.26 -12.57
CA ALA A 178 -24.80 2.31 -12.92
C ALA A 178 -25.95 2.42 -11.91
#